data_cdd9f50f5c2802a1d02ed64f189824c1
#
_entry.id   cdd9f50f5c2802a1d02ed64f189824c1
#
_cell.length_a   1.000
_cell.length_b   1.000
_cell.length_c   1.000
_cell.angle_alpha   90.00
_cell.angle_beta   90.00
_cell.angle_gamma   90.00
#
_symmetry.space_group_name_H-M   'P 1'
#
loop_
_entity.id
_entity.type
_entity.pdbx_description
1 polymer ?
#
loop_
_entity_poly.entity_id
_entity_poly.type
_entity_poly.pdbx_seq_one_letter_code
_entity_poly.pdbx_strand_id
1 'polypeptide(L)'
;MVLWLVGAVGVCVVALAAVYVFTPWPRALHLRYEFGGDETAQKLAQYVPPGVAAILDQRYDSDNSSVALDVYHPDGAPQRRTTVVWIHGGGWLGGSKEQLASYARILAARGFTVAMVGYSLAPGSTYPTPVRQVTTALGYLVRNADRLGVDPSRLVLAGDSAGSQIALQVATLIVQPAYAQTMGIRPTVAKDHLAGLLLYCGIYRMEKRDEEISVLATEYWAYSGTRDFLRDPHFATAWVLDRINGDYPPAFISVGNADDLRPQSIALADALEKHGVRVDRLIFPEDHTPRLPHEYQFDFDRPEARQALDRSAAFLESLQRR
;
A
#
# COMPACT_ATOMS: atom_id res chain seq x y z
N MET A 1 49.20 23.42 0.44
CA MET A 1 48.09 22.90 1.29
C MET A 1 46.76 23.52 0.91
N VAL A 2 46.59 24.83 0.86
CA VAL A 2 45.32 25.52 0.51
C VAL A 2 44.79 25.14 -0.88
N LEU A 3 45.65 25.14 -1.92
CA LEU A 3 45.24 24.77 -3.30
C LEU A 3 44.72 23.34 -3.41
N TRP A 4 45.28 22.38 -2.65
CA TRP A 4 44.77 21.01 -2.61
C TRP A 4 43.43 20.89 -1.91
N LEU A 5 43.20 21.68 -0.84
CA LEU A 5 41.90 21.73 -0.16
C LEU A 5 40.82 22.33 -1.05
N VAL A 6 41.10 23.41 -1.77
CA VAL A 6 40.16 24.03 -2.72
C VAL A 6 39.81 23.05 -3.86
N GLY A 7 40.83 22.37 -4.41
CA GLY A 7 40.61 21.35 -5.43
C GLY A 7 39.72 20.17 -4.94
N ALA A 8 40.00 19.68 -3.75
CA ALA A 8 39.20 18.59 -3.15
C ALA A 8 37.74 19.02 -2.89
N VAL A 9 37.52 20.24 -2.36
CA VAL A 9 36.16 20.78 -2.17
C VAL A 9 35.45 20.92 -3.51
N GLY A 10 36.12 21.42 -4.56
CA GLY A 10 35.53 21.52 -5.90
C GLY A 10 35.10 20.16 -6.46
N VAL A 11 35.92 19.13 -6.32
CA VAL A 11 35.57 17.74 -6.74
C VAL A 11 34.38 17.22 -5.94
N CYS A 12 34.33 17.43 -4.63
CA CYS A 12 33.19 17.00 -3.80
C CYS A 12 31.88 17.69 -4.22
N VAL A 13 31.91 19.00 -4.49
CA VAL A 13 30.72 19.74 -4.95
C VAL A 13 30.23 19.23 -6.29
N VAL A 14 31.11 18.97 -7.25
CA VAL A 14 30.76 18.41 -8.56
C VAL A 14 30.17 16.98 -8.40
N ALA A 15 30.77 16.17 -7.55
CA ALA A 15 30.29 14.83 -7.28
C ALA A 15 28.88 14.84 -6.64
N LEU A 16 28.67 15.71 -5.64
CA LEU A 16 27.35 15.89 -5.00
C LEU A 16 26.30 16.40 -6.00
N ALA A 17 26.66 17.38 -6.83
CA ALA A 17 25.79 17.88 -7.89
C ALA A 17 25.44 16.78 -8.91
N ALA A 18 26.40 15.94 -9.29
CA ALA A 18 26.19 14.80 -10.16
C ALA A 18 25.22 13.77 -9.53
N VAL A 19 25.42 13.43 -8.25
CA VAL A 19 24.49 12.54 -7.52
C VAL A 19 23.07 13.13 -7.50
N TYR A 20 22.94 14.42 -7.20
CA TYR A 20 21.64 15.10 -7.17
C TYR A 20 20.94 15.14 -8.53
N VAL A 21 21.73 15.35 -9.61
CA VAL A 21 21.18 15.46 -10.96
C VAL A 21 20.90 14.11 -11.58
N PHE A 22 21.77 13.11 -11.40
CA PHE A 22 21.72 11.83 -12.15
C PHE A 22 21.12 10.68 -11.36
N THR A 23 20.83 10.85 -10.08
CA THR A 23 20.19 9.79 -9.26
C THR A 23 18.97 10.32 -8.51
N PRO A 24 17.97 9.46 -8.22
CA PRO A 24 16.82 9.87 -7.41
C PRO A 24 17.12 9.97 -5.90
N TRP A 25 18.28 9.45 -5.45
CA TRP A 25 18.59 9.24 -4.04
C TRP A 25 18.42 10.47 -3.15
N PRO A 26 18.95 11.65 -3.46
CA PRO A 26 18.83 12.79 -2.55
C PRO A 26 17.38 13.25 -2.35
N ARG A 27 16.59 13.27 -3.43
CA ARG A 27 15.17 13.64 -3.40
C ARG A 27 14.34 12.56 -2.72
N ALA A 28 14.63 11.30 -3.03
CA ALA A 28 13.95 10.16 -2.42
C ALA A 28 14.19 10.07 -0.90
N LEU A 29 15.42 10.38 -0.43
CA LEU A 29 15.72 10.43 1.00
C LEU A 29 14.99 11.59 1.70
N HIS A 30 14.84 12.73 1.04
CA HIS A 30 14.07 13.86 1.56
C HIS A 30 12.59 13.48 1.71
N LEU A 31 11.96 12.93 0.65
CA LEU A 31 10.57 12.46 0.71
C LEU A 31 10.39 11.33 1.72
N ARG A 32 11.36 10.42 1.84
CA ARG A 32 11.32 9.37 2.88
C ARG A 32 11.31 9.94 4.29
N TYR A 33 12.06 11.02 4.53
CA TYR A 33 12.05 11.70 5.81
C TYR A 33 10.69 12.36 6.08
N GLU A 34 10.07 12.99 5.07
CA GLU A 34 8.74 13.59 5.19
C GLU A 34 7.63 12.53 5.42
N PHE A 35 7.69 11.39 4.71
CA PHE A 35 6.72 10.30 4.83
C PHE A 35 6.99 9.38 6.04
N GLY A 36 8.19 9.45 6.61
CA GLY A 36 8.68 8.50 7.63
C GLY A 36 8.33 8.86 9.07
N GLY A 37 7.55 9.90 9.31
CA GLY A 37 7.21 10.35 10.66
C GLY A 37 6.29 9.40 11.41
N ASP A 38 6.53 9.23 12.72
CA ASP A 38 5.68 8.43 13.61
C ASP A 38 4.41 9.16 14.08
N GLU A 39 4.12 10.36 13.53
CA GLU A 39 3.01 11.19 13.98
C GLU A 39 1.65 10.47 13.87
N THR A 40 1.41 9.78 12.76
CA THR A 40 0.16 9.02 12.55
C THR A 40 0.04 7.90 13.58
N ALA A 41 1.11 7.14 13.82
CA ALA A 41 1.12 6.09 14.84
C ALA A 41 0.85 6.64 16.23
N GLN A 42 1.48 7.77 16.58
CA GLN A 42 1.32 8.44 17.89
C GLN A 42 -0.10 8.99 18.07
N LYS A 43 -0.66 9.67 17.07
CA LYS A 43 -2.04 10.19 17.12
C LYS A 43 -3.07 9.08 17.24
N LEU A 44 -2.87 7.95 16.55
CA LEU A 44 -3.77 6.81 16.62
C LEU A 44 -3.62 5.99 17.91
N ALA A 45 -2.47 6.06 18.60
CA ALA A 45 -2.20 5.26 19.81
C ALA A 45 -3.24 5.45 20.92
N GLN A 46 -3.77 6.67 21.11
CA GLN A 46 -4.80 6.98 22.10
C GLN A 46 -6.15 6.29 21.81
N TYR A 47 -6.39 5.87 20.57
CA TYR A 47 -7.63 5.20 20.14
C TYR A 47 -7.51 3.68 20.13
N VAL A 48 -6.32 3.12 20.42
CA VAL A 48 -6.11 1.67 20.42
C VAL A 48 -6.83 1.05 21.62
N PRO A 49 -7.84 0.19 21.40
CA PRO A 49 -8.51 -0.47 22.50
C PRO A 49 -7.63 -1.58 23.10
N PRO A 50 -7.86 -1.96 24.37
CA PRO A 50 -7.27 -3.18 24.92
C PRO A 50 -7.79 -4.42 24.21
N GLY A 51 -7.16 -5.57 24.44
CA GLY A 51 -7.68 -6.85 23.95
C GLY A 51 -7.19 -7.21 22.55
N VAL A 52 -5.99 -6.77 22.15
CA VAL A 52 -5.35 -7.12 20.88
C VAL A 52 -3.94 -7.66 21.10
N ALA A 53 -3.74 -8.90 20.69
CA ALA A 53 -2.44 -9.55 20.64
C ALA A 53 -1.70 -9.21 19.34
N ALA A 54 -0.37 -9.33 19.37
CA ALA A 54 0.51 -9.10 18.23
C ALA A 54 1.56 -10.20 18.12
N ILE A 55 1.79 -10.65 16.89
CA ILE A 55 2.88 -11.55 16.52
C ILE A 55 3.77 -10.75 15.54
N LEU A 56 4.87 -10.22 16.06
CA LEU A 56 5.70 -9.23 15.36
C LEU A 56 6.83 -9.90 14.58
N ASP A 57 7.38 -9.16 13.61
CA ASP A 57 8.62 -9.43 12.89
C ASP A 57 8.70 -10.82 12.24
N GLN A 58 7.59 -11.24 11.66
CA GLN A 58 7.52 -12.51 10.96
C GLN A 58 8.23 -12.38 9.60
N ARG A 59 9.43 -12.95 9.51
CA ARG A 59 10.21 -12.99 8.26
C ARG A 59 9.52 -13.90 7.26
N TYR A 60 9.00 -13.33 6.21
CA TYR A 60 8.22 -14.05 5.21
C TYR A 60 9.00 -14.35 3.91
N ASP A 61 10.12 -13.66 3.70
CA ASP A 61 10.97 -13.79 2.52
C ASP A 61 12.33 -14.38 2.92
N SER A 62 12.63 -15.59 2.43
CA SER A 62 13.91 -16.29 2.71
C SER A 62 15.09 -15.61 2.03
N ASP A 63 14.84 -14.95 0.89
CA ASP A 63 15.87 -14.34 0.06
C ASP A 63 16.20 -12.91 0.52
N ASN A 64 15.29 -12.31 1.31
CA ASN A 64 15.48 -10.99 1.89
C ASN A 64 15.02 -10.95 3.37
N SER A 65 15.97 -11.21 4.27
CA SER A 65 15.71 -11.20 5.72
C SER A 65 15.41 -9.81 6.31
N SER A 66 15.52 -8.73 5.51
CA SER A 66 15.24 -7.37 5.97
C SER A 66 13.75 -7.02 5.92
N VAL A 67 12.93 -7.84 5.26
CA VAL A 67 11.48 -7.63 5.20
C VAL A 67 10.73 -8.60 6.12
N ALA A 68 9.75 -8.06 6.82
CA ALA A 68 8.93 -8.81 7.75
C ALA A 68 7.49 -8.31 7.73
N LEU A 69 6.57 -9.08 8.30
CA LEU A 69 5.21 -8.67 8.54
C LEU A 69 4.86 -8.82 10.03
N ASP A 70 3.90 -8.02 10.47
CA ASP A 70 3.31 -8.14 11.81
C ASP A 70 1.86 -8.59 11.67
N VAL A 71 1.41 -9.42 12.62
CA VAL A 71 0.03 -9.89 12.66
C VAL A 71 -0.61 -9.46 13.96
N TYR A 72 -1.78 -8.83 13.86
CA TYR A 72 -2.60 -8.39 14.97
C TYR A 72 -3.93 -9.14 14.96
N HIS A 73 -4.39 -9.61 16.10
CA HIS A 73 -5.67 -10.29 16.25
C HIS A 73 -6.25 -10.04 17.66
N PRO A 74 -7.58 -10.22 17.86
CA PRO A 74 -8.16 -10.17 19.21
C PRO A 74 -7.43 -11.10 20.19
N ASP A 75 -7.30 -10.69 21.44
CA ASP A 75 -6.62 -11.47 22.50
C ASP A 75 -7.13 -12.91 22.59
N GLY A 76 -6.26 -13.78 23.11
CA GLY A 76 -6.48 -15.21 23.22
C GLY A 76 -5.71 -16.00 22.14
N ALA A 77 -6.00 -17.29 22.06
CA ALA A 77 -5.37 -18.14 21.06
C ALA A 77 -5.75 -17.68 19.63
N PRO A 78 -4.81 -17.69 18.66
CA PRO A 78 -5.13 -17.39 17.27
C PRO A 78 -6.28 -18.25 16.76
N GLN A 79 -7.27 -17.61 16.16
CA GLN A 79 -8.40 -18.27 15.51
C GLN A 79 -8.50 -17.76 14.08
N ARG A 80 -8.91 -18.64 13.16
CA ARG A 80 -9.09 -18.27 11.76
C ARG A 80 -10.19 -17.20 11.61
N ARG A 81 -9.81 -16.01 11.16
CA ARG A 81 -10.69 -14.87 10.93
C ARG A 81 -10.44 -14.29 9.55
N THR A 82 -11.42 -13.59 9.00
CA THR A 82 -11.18 -12.75 7.81
C THR A 82 -9.90 -11.95 8.02
N THR A 83 -8.97 -12.09 7.09
CA THR A 83 -7.61 -11.57 7.25
C THR A 83 -7.39 -10.41 6.30
N VAL A 84 -7.17 -9.24 6.86
CA VAL A 84 -6.80 -8.03 6.14
C VAL A 84 -5.29 -8.02 5.98
N VAL A 85 -4.80 -8.08 4.75
CA VAL A 85 -3.38 -7.98 4.41
C VAL A 85 -3.13 -6.56 3.95
N TRP A 86 -2.62 -5.75 4.88
CA TRP A 86 -2.41 -4.32 4.67
C TRP A 86 -1.02 -4.03 4.12
N ILE A 87 -0.96 -3.29 3.04
CA ILE A 87 0.25 -2.79 2.40
C ILE A 87 0.30 -1.28 2.63
N HIS A 88 1.33 -0.79 3.31
CA HIS A 88 1.46 0.61 3.67
C HIS A 88 1.76 1.51 2.46
N GLY A 89 1.37 2.79 2.55
CA GLY A 89 1.68 3.84 1.60
C GLY A 89 3.11 4.37 1.71
N GLY A 90 3.30 5.65 1.34
CA GLY A 90 4.59 6.34 1.40
C GLY A 90 5.32 6.40 0.06
N GLY A 91 4.59 6.46 -1.08
CA GLY A 91 5.15 6.70 -2.42
C GLY A 91 6.20 5.67 -2.85
N TRP A 92 6.13 4.43 -2.36
CA TRP A 92 7.14 3.36 -2.52
C TRP A 92 8.53 3.71 -1.97
N LEU A 93 8.72 4.94 -1.46
CA LEU A 93 9.99 5.47 -0.95
C LEU A 93 10.09 5.43 0.56
N GLY A 94 8.98 5.57 1.23
CA GLY A 94 8.84 5.68 2.68
C GLY A 94 7.75 4.77 3.22
N GLY A 95 7.34 5.03 4.45
CA GLY A 95 6.38 4.22 5.15
C GLY A 95 6.97 2.96 5.77
N SER A 96 6.24 2.38 6.69
CA SER A 96 6.59 1.09 7.31
C SER A 96 5.36 0.41 7.92
N LYS A 97 5.49 -0.89 8.21
CA LYS A 97 4.45 -1.66 8.92
C LYS A 97 4.14 -1.11 10.32
N GLU A 98 5.11 -0.43 10.94
CA GLU A 98 4.99 0.15 12.28
C GLU A 98 4.14 1.42 12.29
N GLN A 99 4.20 2.24 11.24
CA GLN A 99 3.48 3.52 11.18
C GLN A 99 1.96 3.37 11.29
N LEU A 100 1.41 2.28 10.79
CA LEU A 100 -0.01 1.97 10.89
C LEU A 100 -0.32 0.84 11.89
N ALA A 101 0.63 0.48 12.78
CA ALA A 101 0.42 -0.54 13.80
C ALA A 101 -0.77 -0.24 14.72
N SER A 102 -0.96 1.04 15.08
CA SER A 102 -2.11 1.48 15.88
C SER A 102 -3.43 1.28 15.11
N TYR A 103 -3.47 1.62 13.82
CA TYR A 103 -4.65 1.38 12.97
C TYR A 103 -4.95 -0.12 12.83
N ALA A 104 -3.91 -0.94 12.63
CA ALA A 104 -4.06 -2.40 12.56
C ALA A 104 -4.65 -2.97 13.86
N ARG A 105 -4.22 -2.48 15.03
CA ARG A 105 -4.77 -2.88 16.34
C ARG A 105 -6.24 -2.46 16.49
N ILE A 106 -6.58 -1.25 16.08
CA ILE A 106 -7.97 -0.75 16.10
C ILE A 106 -8.86 -1.63 15.21
N LEU A 107 -8.40 -1.97 14.01
CA LEU A 107 -9.16 -2.83 13.10
C LEU A 107 -9.23 -4.29 13.61
N ALA A 108 -8.15 -4.80 14.20
CA ALA A 108 -8.13 -6.13 14.79
C ALA A 108 -9.12 -6.26 15.98
N ALA A 109 -9.26 -5.20 16.78
CA ALA A 109 -10.24 -5.17 17.87
C ALA A 109 -11.69 -5.29 17.39
N ARG A 110 -11.97 -5.04 16.10
CA ARG A 110 -13.27 -5.28 15.46
C ARG A 110 -13.49 -6.75 15.06
N GLY A 111 -12.58 -7.66 15.42
CA GLY A 111 -12.73 -9.10 15.23
C GLY A 111 -12.04 -9.68 14.00
N PHE A 112 -11.13 -8.94 13.38
CA PHE A 112 -10.35 -9.37 12.22
C PHE A 112 -8.93 -9.81 12.61
N THR A 113 -8.28 -10.59 11.74
CA THR A 113 -6.83 -10.70 11.74
C THR A 113 -6.27 -9.67 10.76
N VAL A 114 -5.29 -8.87 11.18
CA VAL A 114 -4.68 -7.84 10.35
C VAL A 114 -3.19 -8.12 10.22
N ALA A 115 -2.73 -8.38 9.01
CA ALA A 115 -1.32 -8.58 8.68
C ALA A 115 -0.77 -7.31 8.02
N MET A 116 0.16 -6.63 8.68
CA MET A 116 0.85 -5.45 8.16
C MET A 116 2.12 -5.89 7.44
N VAL A 117 2.18 -5.71 6.13
CA VAL A 117 3.31 -6.18 5.31
C VAL A 117 4.32 -5.06 5.11
N GLY A 118 5.54 -5.25 5.64
CA GLY A 118 6.69 -4.43 5.29
C GLY A 118 7.29 -4.92 3.97
N TYR A 119 7.71 -4.01 3.11
CA TYR A 119 8.35 -4.31 1.83
C TYR A 119 9.57 -3.39 1.59
N SER A 120 10.44 -3.80 0.66
CA SER A 120 11.66 -3.05 0.35
C SER A 120 11.36 -1.77 -0.42
N LEU A 121 11.97 -0.66 0.02
CA LEU A 121 11.69 0.68 -0.46
C LEU A 121 12.64 1.10 -1.60
N ALA A 122 12.11 1.86 -2.53
CA ALA A 122 12.87 2.53 -3.58
C ALA A 122 13.71 3.70 -2.99
N PRO A 123 14.80 4.10 -3.61
CA PRO A 123 15.40 3.52 -4.81
C PRO A 123 16.34 2.33 -4.54
N GLY A 124 16.44 1.86 -3.29
CA GLY A 124 17.24 0.67 -2.94
C GLY A 124 16.68 -0.63 -3.55
N SER A 125 15.36 -0.67 -3.74
CA SER A 125 14.64 -1.74 -4.43
C SER A 125 13.61 -1.13 -5.37
N THR A 126 13.69 -1.50 -6.64
CA THR A 126 12.81 -0.96 -7.68
C THR A 126 11.64 -1.90 -8.00
N TYR A 127 10.69 -1.40 -8.79
CA TYR A 127 9.62 -2.17 -9.41
C TYR A 127 10.18 -3.41 -10.14
N PRO A 128 9.56 -4.59 -10.01
CA PRO A 128 8.37 -4.92 -9.26
C PRO A 128 8.66 -5.59 -7.90
N THR A 129 9.78 -5.28 -7.23
CA THR A 129 10.19 -5.94 -5.98
C THR A 129 9.10 -5.96 -4.90
N PRO A 130 8.42 -4.83 -4.56
CA PRO A 130 7.35 -4.84 -3.57
C PRO A 130 6.21 -5.78 -3.94
N VAL A 131 5.84 -5.86 -5.22
CA VAL A 131 4.77 -6.74 -5.72
C VAL A 131 5.13 -8.22 -5.51
N ARG A 132 6.40 -8.60 -5.78
CA ARG A 132 6.91 -9.96 -5.51
C ARG A 132 6.88 -10.28 -4.03
N GLN A 133 7.33 -9.35 -3.20
CA GLN A 133 7.38 -9.51 -1.75
C GLN A 133 5.99 -9.67 -1.14
N VAL A 134 5.01 -8.83 -1.52
CA VAL A 134 3.63 -8.99 -1.06
C VAL A 134 3.04 -10.33 -1.52
N THR A 135 3.34 -10.76 -2.75
CA THR A 135 2.93 -12.09 -3.24
C THR A 135 3.54 -13.21 -2.39
N THR A 136 4.82 -13.09 -2.00
CA THR A 136 5.50 -14.04 -1.10
C THR A 136 4.86 -14.03 0.30
N ALA A 137 4.54 -12.84 0.84
CA ALA A 137 3.88 -12.67 2.13
C ALA A 137 2.52 -13.38 2.18
N LEU A 138 1.71 -13.31 1.11
CA LEU A 138 0.44 -14.06 1.03
C LEU A 138 0.65 -15.56 1.19
N GLY A 139 1.62 -16.13 0.47
CA GLY A 139 1.97 -17.54 0.60
C GLY A 139 2.46 -17.91 2.00
N TYR A 140 3.23 -17.02 2.65
CA TYR A 140 3.67 -17.22 4.03
C TYR A 140 2.48 -17.24 5.00
N LEU A 141 1.55 -16.28 4.88
CA LEU A 141 0.35 -16.19 5.72
C LEU A 141 -0.50 -17.46 5.61
N VAL A 142 -0.71 -17.96 4.40
CA VAL A 142 -1.49 -19.19 4.16
C VAL A 142 -0.78 -20.43 4.74
N ARG A 143 0.52 -20.57 4.56
CA ARG A 143 1.28 -21.71 5.14
C ARG A 143 1.34 -21.70 6.67
N ASN A 144 1.19 -20.53 7.30
CA ASN A 144 1.24 -20.36 8.75
C ASN A 144 -0.14 -20.01 9.35
N ALA A 145 -1.22 -20.32 8.65
CA ALA A 145 -2.56 -19.84 8.92
C ALA A 145 -3.02 -20.08 10.36
N ASP A 146 -2.85 -21.30 10.88
CA ASP A 146 -3.31 -21.67 12.22
C ASP A 146 -2.53 -20.91 13.31
N ARG A 147 -1.22 -20.80 13.16
CA ARG A 147 -0.37 -20.08 14.11
C ARG A 147 -0.63 -18.59 14.14
N LEU A 148 -1.02 -18.01 12.99
CA LEU A 148 -1.22 -16.58 12.81
C LEU A 148 -2.70 -16.16 12.93
N GLY A 149 -3.63 -17.09 13.08
CA GLY A 149 -5.07 -16.78 13.10
C GLY A 149 -5.61 -16.29 11.75
N VAL A 150 -4.96 -16.70 10.66
CA VAL A 150 -5.32 -16.34 9.29
C VAL A 150 -6.40 -17.31 8.77
N ASP A 151 -7.42 -16.79 8.09
CA ASP A 151 -8.32 -17.60 7.29
C ASP A 151 -7.87 -17.57 5.83
N PRO A 152 -7.28 -18.65 5.31
CA PRO A 152 -6.81 -18.70 3.94
C PRO A 152 -7.90 -18.49 2.88
N SER A 153 -9.15 -18.79 3.22
CA SER A 153 -10.29 -18.64 2.31
C SER A 153 -10.88 -17.23 2.30
N ARG A 154 -10.41 -16.34 3.19
CA ARG A 154 -10.94 -14.99 3.36
C ARG A 154 -9.84 -13.95 3.54
N LEU A 155 -8.95 -13.87 2.54
CA LEU A 155 -7.92 -12.83 2.46
C LEU A 155 -8.52 -11.58 1.82
N VAL A 156 -8.27 -10.42 2.41
CA VAL A 156 -8.63 -9.11 1.87
C VAL A 156 -7.33 -8.34 1.67
N LEU A 157 -6.99 -8.02 0.43
CA LEU A 157 -5.87 -7.14 0.14
C LEU A 157 -6.28 -5.70 0.43
N ALA A 158 -5.49 -5.03 1.24
CA ALA A 158 -5.76 -3.68 1.70
C ALA A 158 -4.53 -2.80 1.58
N GLY A 159 -4.74 -1.50 1.50
CA GLY A 159 -3.64 -0.55 1.53
C GLY A 159 -4.11 0.89 1.37
N ASP A 160 -3.16 1.78 1.53
CA ASP A 160 -3.30 3.22 1.35
C ASP A 160 -2.30 3.74 0.33
N SER A 161 -2.67 4.74 -0.46
CA SER A 161 -1.80 5.42 -1.41
C SER A 161 -1.03 4.44 -2.33
N ALA A 162 0.30 4.44 -2.32
CA ALA A 162 1.17 3.50 -3.05
C ALA A 162 0.90 2.03 -2.66
N GLY A 163 0.54 1.78 -1.39
CA GLY A 163 0.15 0.44 -0.91
C GLY A 163 -1.14 -0.06 -1.55
N SER A 164 -2.12 0.82 -1.77
CA SER A 164 -3.33 0.52 -2.54
C SER A 164 -3.03 0.12 -3.98
N GLN A 165 -2.06 0.77 -4.61
CA GLN A 165 -1.59 0.41 -5.96
C GLN A 165 -1.00 -1.01 -5.95
N ILE A 166 -0.09 -1.32 -5.00
CA ILE A 166 0.51 -2.65 -4.88
C ILE A 166 -0.59 -3.70 -4.61
N ALA A 167 -1.54 -3.41 -3.71
CA ALA A 167 -2.65 -4.30 -3.38
C ALA A 167 -3.50 -4.65 -4.62
N LEU A 168 -3.87 -3.63 -5.41
CA LEU A 168 -4.63 -3.85 -6.65
C LEU A 168 -3.82 -4.62 -7.69
N GLN A 169 -2.52 -4.34 -7.81
CA GLN A 169 -1.65 -5.04 -8.74
C GLN A 169 -1.48 -6.51 -8.36
N VAL A 170 -1.32 -6.83 -7.08
CA VAL A 170 -1.27 -8.22 -6.58
C VAL A 170 -2.61 -8.92 -6.79
N ALA A 171 -3.73 -8.24 -6.58
CA ALA A 171 -5.04 -8.78 -6.92
C ALA A 171 -5.13 -9.12 -8.42
N THR A 172 -4.63 -8.24 -9.29
CA THR A 172 -4.58 -8.47 -10.74
C THR A 172 -3.76 -9.72 -11.10
N LEU A 173 -2.60 -9.92 -10.44
CA LEU A 173 -1.82 -11.15 -10.61
C LEU A 173 -2.62 -12.41 -10.27
N ILE A 174 -3.42 -12.36 -9.20
CA ILE A 174 -4.19 -13.49 -8.72
C ILE A 174 -5.38 -13.79 -9.66
N VAL A 175 -6.09 -12.75 -10.14
CA VAL A 175 -7.31 -12.95 -10.91
C VAL A 175 -7.09 -13.06 -12.43
N GLN A 176 -5.89 -12.67 -12.92
CA GLN A 176 -5.57 -12.65 -14.36
C GLN A 176 -4.28 -13.43 -14.67
N PRO A 177 -4.36 -14.72 -15.01
CA PRO A 177 -3.18 -15.54 -15.30
C PRO A 177 -2.29 -14.99 -16.42
N ALA A 178 -2.87 -14.37 -17.45
CA ALA A 178 -2.12 -13.74 -18.54
C ALA A 178 -1.26 -12.57 -18.04
N TYR A 179 -1.77 -11.78 -17.10
CA TYR A 179 -1.00 -10.70 -16.49
C TYR A 179 0.13 -11.25 -15.61
N ALA A 180 -0.14 -12.29 -14.81
CA ALA A 180 0.88 -12.96 -14.00
C ALA A 180 2.03 -13.52 -14.89
N GLN A 181 1.69 -14.07 -16.05
CA GLN A 181 2.68 -14.52 -17.04
C GLN A 181 3.50 -13.35 -17.60
N THR A 182 2.86 -12.23 -17.97
CA THR A 182 3.55 -11.02 -18.45
C THR A 182 4.53 -10.50 -17.41
N MET A 183 4.13 -10.50 -16.13
CA MET A 183 4.97 -10.05 -15.02
C MET A 183 6.08 -11.03 -14.65
N GLY A 184 5.99 -12.28 -15.06
CA GLY A 184 6.89 -13.35 -14.58
C GLY A 184 6.80 -13.53 -13.06
N ILE A 185 5.62 -13.28 -12.48
CA ILE A 185 5.33 -13.43 -11.04
C ILE A 185 4.21 -14.44 -10.89
N ARG A 186 4.53 -15.57 -10.27
CA ARG A 186 3.55 -16.61 -9.99
C ARG A 186 2.78 -16.27 -8.71
N PRO A 187 1.43 -16.16 -8.74
CA PRO A 187 0.64 -16.04 -7.52
C PRO A 187 0.90 -17.21 -6.56
N THR A 188 0.98 -16.90 -5.27
CA THR A 188 1.19 -17.91 -4.21
C THR A 188 -0.13 -18.36 -3.57
N VAL A 189 -1.24 -17.72 -3.94
CA VAL A 189 -2.60 -18.07 -3.53
C VAL A 189 -3.50 -18.11 -4.75
N ALA A 190 -4.59 -18.89 -4.68
CA ALA A 190 -5.58 -18.99 -5.74
C ALA A 190 -6.61 -17.85 -5.63
N LYS A 191 -7.42 -17.66 -6.69
CA LYS A 191 -8.43 -16.60 -6.76
C LYS A 191 -9.50 -16.73 -5.67
N ASP A 192 -9.88 -17.94 -5.31
CA ASP A 192 -10.88 -18.24 -4.29
C ASP A 192 -10.43 -17.94 -2.84
N HIS A 193 -9.14 -17.69 -2.64
CA HIS A 193 -8.61 -17.17 -1.38
C HIS A 193 -8.86 -15.66 -1.22
N LEU A 194 -9.08 -14.93 -2.32
CA LEU A 194 -9.23 -13.48 -2.31
C LEU A 194 -10.70 -13.08 -2.14
N ALA A 195 -11.08 -12.69 -0.93
CA ALA A 195 -12.46 -12.35 -0.57
C ALA A 195 -12.83 -10.90 -0.88
N GLY A 196 -11.88 -9.97 -0.89
CA GLY A 196 -12.16 -8.55 -1.09
C GLY A 196 -10.93 -7.68 -1.27
N LEU A 197 -11.18 -6.40 -1.59
CA LEU A 197 -10.21 -5.32 -1.64
C LEU A 197 -10.66 -4.20 -0.72
N LEU A 198 -9.72 -3.58 0.02
CA LEU A 198 -9.97 -2.41 0.87
C LEU A 198 -8.90 -1.35 0.55
N LEU A 199 -9.28 -0.36 -0.26
CA LEU A 199 -8.35 0.53 -0.93
C LEU A 199 -8.60 1.99 -0.54
N TYR A 200 -7.59 2.61 0.11
CA TYR A 200 -7.62 4.00 0.50
C TYR A 200 -6.75 4.84 -0.43
N CYS A 201 -7.31 5.91 -0.97
CA CYS A 201 -6.64 7.00 -1.71
C CYS A 201 -5.47 6.54 -2.63
N GLY A 202 -5.68 5.44 -3.36
CA GLY A 202 -4.63 4.86 -4.18
C GLY A 202 -4.43 5.56 -5.53
N ILE A 203 -3.27 5.26 -6.14
CA ILE A 203 -2.93 5.68 -7.48
C ILE A 203 -2.94 4.46 -8.41
N TYR A 204 -3.71 4.51 -9.49
CA TYR A 204 -3.99 3.31 -10.31
C TYR A 204 -3.66 3.48 -11.79
N ARG A 205 -3.32 4.70 -12.19
CA ARG A 205 -2.90 5.05 -13.54
C ARG A 205 -1.82 6.13 -13.47
N MET A 206 -0.79 6.01 -14.28
CA MET A 206 0.19 7.07 -14.50
C MET A 206 -0.31 7.99 -15.62
N GLU A 207 -0.26 9.29 -15.40
CA GLU A 207 -0.68 10.29 -16.37
C GLU A 207 0.51 11.15 -16.80
N LYS A 208 0.47 11.68 -18.03
CA LYS A 208 1.56 12.52 -18.53
C LYS A 208 1.83 13.76 -17.66
N ARG A 209 0.78 14.32 -17.05
CA ARG A 209 0.89 15.47 -16.12
C ARG A 209 1.71 15.16 -14.87
N ASP A 210 1.87 13.89 -14.50
CA ASP A 210 2.60 13.48 -13.29
C ASP A 210 4.09 13.80 -13.39
N GLU A 211 4.62 13.97 -14.62
CA GLU A 211 5.98 14.44 -14.87
C GLU A 211 6.22 15.86 -14.36
N GLU A 212 5.18 16.69 -14.32
CA GLU A 212 5.22 18.08 -13.88
C GLU A 212 5.09 18.21 -12.36
N ILE A 213 4.60 17.16 -11.67
CA ILE A 213 4.45 17.11 -10.22
C ILE A 213 5.74 16.57 -9.63
N SER A 214 6.55 17.44 -9.01
CA SER A 214 7.91 17.09 -8.56
C SER A 214 7.97 15.90 -7.59
N VAL A 215 6.96 15.71 -6.76
CA VAL A 215 6.84 14.58 -5.82
C VAL A 215 6.62 13.28 -6.60
N LEU A 216 5.56 13.19 -7.42
CA LEU A 216 5.23 12.01 -8.22
C LEU A 216 6.36 11.65 -9.20
N ALA A 217 6.95 12.64 -9.87
CA ALA A 217 8.08 12.41 -10.77
C ALA A 217 9.29 11.80 -10.05
N THR A 218 9.55 12.23 -8.81
CA THR A 218 10.63 11.66 -7.99
C THR A 218 10.29 10.23 -7.57
N GLU A 219 9.06 9.98 -7.12
CA GLU A 219 8.57 8.66 -6.73
C GLU A 219 8.64 7.67 -7.89
N TYR A 220 8.14 8.05 -9.07
CA TYR A 220 8.16 7.18 -10.24
C TYR A 220 9.58 6.92 -10.74
N TRP A 221 10.45 7.95 -10.75
CA TRP A 221 11.86 7.74 -11.10
C TRP A 221 12.54 6.77 -10.14
N ALA A 222 12.37 6.97 -8.84
CA ALA A 222 12.98 6.11 -7.85
C ALA A 222 12.42 4.68 -7.90
N TYR A 223 11.09 4.54 -8.08
CA TYR A 223 10.43 3.23 -8.10
C TYR A 223 10.65 2.47 -9.40
N SER A 224 10.60 3.13 -10.55
CA SER A 224 10.91 2.51 -11.85
C SER A 224 12.40 2.22 -12.06
N GLY A 225 13.27 3.01 -11.42
CA GLY A 225 14.73 2.99 -11.64
C GLY A 225 15.18 3.80 -12.86
N THR A 226 14.27 4.47 -13.57
CA THR A 226 14.56 5.28 -14.76
C THR A 226 13.86 6.62 -14.76
N ARG A 227 14.50 7.65 -15.33
CA ARG A 227 13.85 8.95 -15.56
C ARG A 227 12.79 8.91 -16.65
N ASP A 228 12.96 8.02 -17.61
CA ASP A 228 12.02 7.84 -18.73
C ASP A 228 10.88 6.88 -18.36
N PHE A 229 10.38 7.02 -17.12
CA PHE A 229 9.37 6.14 -16.54
C PHE A 229 8.06 6.12 -17.35
N LEU A 230 7.70 7.24 -18.02
CA LEU A 230 6.51 7.31 -18.87
C LEU A 230 6.59 6.41 -20.11
N ARG A 231 7.81 6.12 -20.61
CA ARG A 231 8.04 5.30 -21.79
C ARG A 231 8.60 3.93 -21.46
N ASP A 232 8.84 3.63 -20.20
CA ASP A 232 9.35 2.33 -19.79
C ASP A 232 8.25 1.26 -19.88
N PRO A 233 8.36 0.30 -20.83
CA PRO A 233 7.33 -0.71 -21.03
C PRO A 233 7.22 -1.68 -19.86
N HIS A 234 8.30 -1.85 -19.08
CA HIS A 234 8.27 -2.65 -17.87
C HIS A 234 7.50 -1.94 -16.78
N PHE A 235 7.77 -0.66 -16.52
CA PHE A 235 7.06 0.11 -15.52
C PHE A 235 5.59 0.37 -15.92
N ALA A 236 5.28 0.43 -17.22
CA ALA A 236 3.90 0.53 -17.71
C ALA A 236 3.01 -0.64 -17.23
N THR A 237 3.61 -1.78 -16.87
CA THR A 237 2.86 -2.92 -16.33
C THR A 237 2.39 -2.71 -14.88
N ALA A 238 2.88 -1.69 -14.16
CA ALA A 238 2.42 -1.35 -12.81
C ALA A 238 0.97 -0.83 -12.80
N TRP A 239 0.50 -0.30 -13.91
CA TRP A 239 -0.78 0.40 -14.02
C TRP A 239 -1.85 -0.53 -14.55
N VAL A 240 -2.76 -0.92 -13.67
CA VAL A 240 -3.73 -1.99 -13.96
C VAL A 240 -5.16 -1.51 -14.12
N LEU A 241 -5.40 -0.20 -14.05
CA LEU A 241 -6.76 0.36 -14.18
C LEU A 241 -7.45 -0.07 -15.49
N ASP A 242 -6.71 -0.06 -16.59
CA ASP A 242 -7.25 -0.43 -17.92
C ASP A 242 -7.38 -1.97 -18.10
N ARG A 243 -7.00 -2.76 -17.08
CA ARG A 243 -7.11 -4.23 -17.06
C ARG A 243 -8.27 -4.73 -16.20
N ILE A 244 -9.03 -3.82 -15.57
CA ILE A 244 -10.15 -4.20 -14.72
C ILE A 244 -11.20 -4.97 -15.54
N ASN A 245 -11.65 -6.08 -14.98
CA ASN A 245 -12.70 -6.94 -15.53
C ASN A 245 -13.61 -7.49 -14.40
N GLY A 246 -14.54 -8.36 -14.74
CA GLY A 246 -15.48 -8.94 -13.78
C GLY A 246 -14.91 -10.00 -12.83
N ASP A 247 -13.61 -10.31 -12.91
CA ASP A 247 -12.97 -11.34 -12.10
C ASP A 247 -12.52 -10.86 -10.71
N TYR A 248 -12.55 -9.56 -10.48
CA TYR A 248 -12.15 -8.98 -9.20
C TYR A 248 -13.17 -9.28 -8.09
N PRO A 249 -12.70 -9.43 -6.83
CA PRO A 249 -13.58 -9.57 -5.69
C PRO A 249 -14.26 -8.22 -5.36
N PRO A 250 -15.28 -8.21 -4.50
CA PRO A 250 -15.85 -6.98 -3.98
C PRO A 250 -14.78 -6.01 -3.45
N ALA A 251 -15.00 -4.72 -3.60
CA ALA A 251 -14.07 -3.69 -3.18
C ALA A 251 -14.72 -2.63 -2.30
N PHE A 252 -14.00 -2.16 -1.28
CA PHE A 252 -14.28 -0.92 -0.57
C PHE A 252 -13.24 0.13 -1.01
N ILE A 253 -13.71 1.31 -1.43
CA ILE A 253 -12.85 2.38 -1.93
C ILE A 253 -13.18 3.67 -1.18
N SER A 254 -12.16 4.32 -0.60
CA SER A 254 -12.32 5.57 0.15
C SER A 254 -11.25 6.59 -0.22
N VAL A 255 -11.69 7.84 -0.38
CA VAL A 255 -10.81 8.98 -0.68
C VAL A 255 -11.41 10.29 -0.18
N GLY A 256 -10.56 11.22 0.26
CA GLY A 256 -10.95 12.55 0.69
C GLY A 256 -11.34 13.45 -0.49
N ASN A 257 -12.16 14.50 -0.21
CA ASN A 257 -12.57 15.46 -1.23
C ASN A 257 -11.49 16.50 -1.58
N ALA A 258 -10.43 16.59 -0.77
CA ALA A 258 -9.27 17.44 -1.03
C ALA A 258 -7.99 16.64 -1.36
N ASP A 259 -8.16 15.38 -1.70
CA ASP A 259 -7.09 14.48 -2.10
C ASP A 259 -6.84 14.59 -3.61
N ASP A 260 -5.61 14.85 -4.02
CA ASP A 260 -5.24 14.97 -5.44
C ASP A 260 -5.40 13.64 -6.20
N LEU A 261 -5.40 12.49 -5.48
CA LEU A 261 -5.65 11.16 -6.06
C LEU A 261 -7.14 10.79 -6.12
N ARG A 262 -8.05 11.70 -5.72
CA ARG A 262 -9.50 11.47 -5.77
C ARG A 262 -10.00 11.01 -7.16
N PRO A 263 -9.56 11.61 -8.28
CA PRO A 263 -9.95 11.14 -9.62
C PRO A 263 -9.55 9.69 -9.91
N GLN A 264 -8.42 9.22 -9.38
CA GLN A 264 -7.94 7.85 -9.52
C GLN A 264 -8.86 6.84 -8.81
N SER A 265 -9.27 7.17 -7.57
CA SER A 265 -10.19 6.34 -6.79
C SER A 265 -11.58 6.25 -7.43
N ILE A 266 -12.09 7.36 -7.98
CA ILE A 266 -13.35 7.40 -8.72
C ILE A 266 -13.24 6.51 -9.97
N ALA A 267 -12.19 6.69 -10.77
CA ALA A 267 -11.99 5.93 -11.99
C ALA A 267 -11.90 4.40 -11.75
N LEU A 268 -11.24 3.99 -10.65
CA LEU A 268 -11.19 2.57 -10.27
C LEU A 268 -12.56 2.06 -9.88
N ALA A 269 -13.30 2.80 -9.05
CA ALA A 269 -14.64 2.41 -8.63
C ALA A 269 -15.58 2.25 -9.83
N ASP A 270 -15.56 3.22 -10.77
CA ASP A 270 -16.35 3.19 -12.00
C ASP A 270 -15.97 1.98 -12.88
N ALA A 271 -14.67 1.70 -13.03
CA ALA A 271 -14.19 0.56 -13.82
C ALA A 271 -14.66 -0.77 -13.22
N LEU A 272 -14.56 -0.95 -11.92
CA LEU A 272 -15.03 -2.17 -11.22
C LEU A 272 -16.54 -2.36 -11.39
N GLU A 273 -17.34 -1.33 -11.12
CA GLU A 273 -18.80 -1.39 -11.24
C GLU A 273 -19.27 -1.62 -12.69
N LYS A 274 -18.60 -1.00 -13.66
CA LYS A 274 -18.86 -1.23 -15.10
C LYS A 274 -18.73 -2.71 -15.46
N HIS A 275 -17.87 -3.44 -14.79
CA HIS A 275 -17.68 -4.88 -14.97
C HIS A 275 -18.48 -5.75 -14.00
N GLY A 276 -19.45 -5.18 -13.29
CA GLY A 276 -20.36 -5.92 -12.39
C GLY A 276 -19.75 -6.29 -11.05
N VAL A 277 -18.59 -5.75 -10.69
CA VAL A 277 -17.99 -5.94 -9.37
C VAL A 277 -18.71 -5.08 -8.34
N ARG A 278 -19.07 -5.66 -7.19
CA ARG A 278 -19.66 -4.90 -6.08
C ARG A 278 -18.62 -3.94 -5.48
N VAL A 279 -18.93 -2.65 -5.49
CA VAL A 279 -18.09 -1.62 -4.87
C VAL A 279 -18.87 -0.91 -3.77
N ASP A 280 -18.27 -0.82 -2.60
CA ASP A 280 -18.73 0.06 -1.52
C ASP A 280 -17.85 1.32 -1.55
N ARG A 281 -18.45 2.47 -1.88
CA ARG A 281 -17.76 3.75 -2.03
C ARG A 281 -17.95 4.63 -0.81
N LEU A 282 -16.85 5.14 -0.25
CA LEU A 282 -16.86 6.27 0.66
C LEU A 282 -16.07 7.43 0.04
N ILE A 283 -16.70 8.12 -0.89
CA ILE A 283 -16.13 9.24 -1.63
C ILE A 283 -16.96 10.47 -1.29
N PHE A 284 -16.35 11.41 -0.57
CA PHE A 284 -17.05 12.60 -0.14
C PHE A 284 -17.29 13.56 -1.32
N PRO A 285 -18.43 14.29 -1.34
CA PRO A 285 -18.70 15.33 -2.32
C PRO A 285 -17.60 16.41 -2.33
N GLU A 286 -17.42 17.09 -3.47
CA GLU A 286 -16.38 18.12 -3.61
C GLU A 286 -16.53 19.28 -2.65
N ASP A 287 -17.77 19.62 -2.32
CA ASP A 287 -18.17 20.70 -1.39
C ASP A 287 -18.21 20.27 0.08
N HIS A 288 -17.87 19.01 0.38
CA HIS A 288 -17.83 18.52 1.77
C HIS A 288 -16.91 19.38 2.64
N THR A 289 -17.40 19.70 3.84
CA THR A 289 -16.68 20.50 4.84
C THR A 289 -16.68 19.74 6.18
N PRO A 290 -15.53 19.61 6.86
CA PRO A 290 -14.21 20.13 6.49
C PRO A 290 -13.60 19.41 5.28
N ARG A 291 -12.64 20.05 4.61
CA ARG A 291 -11.88 19.41 3.54
C ARG A 291 -11.05 18.25 4.08
N LEU A 292 -11.12 17.11 3.39
CA LEU A 292 -10.46 15.87 3.78
C LEU A 292 -9.23 15.64 2.90
N PRO A 293 -8.02 15.74 3.46
CA PRO A 293 -6.78 15.57 2.71
C PRO A 293 -6.50 14.11 2.36
N HIS A 294 -5.37 13.87 1.71
CA HIS A 294 -4.81 12.55 1.50
C HIS A 294 -4.68 11.79 2.84
N GLU A 295 -5.05 10.51 2.86
CA GLU A 295 -5.00 9.64 4.05
C GLU A 295 -5.81 10.13 5.26
N TYR A 296 -6.86 10.94 5.05
CA TYR A 296 -7.76 11.41 6.12
C TYR A 296 -8.26 10.26 7.01
N GLN A 297 -8.31 9.05 6.49
CA GLN A 297 -8.79 7.83 7.16
C GLN A 297 -8.02 7.51 8.44
N PHE A 298 -6.81 8.05 8.61
CA PHE A 298 -5.98 7.84 9.78
C PHE A 298 -6.02 9.00 10.79
N ASP A 299 -6.75 10.08 10.50
CA ASP A 299 -6.94 11.22 11.41
C ASP A 299 -8.23 11.04 12.24
N PHE A 300 -8.15 10.24 13.31
CA PHE A 300 -9.33 9.90 14.13
C PHE A 300 -9.87 11.05 14.97
N ASP A 301 -9.22 12.21 14.98
CA ASP A 301 -9.83 13.43 15.50
C ASP A 301 -11.02 13.86 14.62
N ARG A 302 -11.04 13.43 13.35
CA ARG A 302 -12.13 13.66 12.39
C ARG A 302 -13.20 12.57 12.48
N PRO A 303 -14.49 12.93 12.51
CA PRO A 303 -15.58 11.97 12.46
C PRO A 303 -15.58 11.15 11.16
N GLU A 304 -15.13 11.73 10.05
CA GLU A 304 -15.05 11.08 8.74
C GLU A 304 -14.05 9.91 8.72
N ALA A 305 -12.94 10.02 9.47
CA ALA A 305 -11.99 8.92 9.61
C ALA A 305 -12.60 7.74 10.38
N ARG A 306 -13.35 8.04 11.46
CA ARG A 306 -14.10 7.00 12.20
C ARG A 306 -15.20 6.37 11.34
N GLN A 307 -15.89 7.18 10.53
CA GLN A 307 -16.84 6.67 9.54
C GLN A 307 -16.18 5.74 8.52
N ALA A 308 -14.95 6.07 8.05
CA ALA A 308 -14.20 5.21 7.15
C ALA A 308 -13.87 3.87 7.80
N LEU A 309 -13.43 3.87 9.07
CA LEU A 309 -13.19 2.64 9.83
C LEU A 309 -14.48 1.81 9.98
N ASP A 310 -15.59 2.43 10.39
CA ASP A 310 -16.86 1.72 10.62
C ASP A 310 -17.40 1.11 9.31
N ARG A 311 -17.32 1.86 8.20
CA ARG A 311 -17.72 1.37 6.87
C ARG A 311 -16.80 0.24 6.39
N SER A 312 -15.49 0.34 6.63
CA SER A 312 -14.54 -0.73 6.31
C SER A 312 -14.81 -2.00 7.11
N ALA A 313 -15.07 -1.88 8.41
CA ALA A 313 -15.45 -3.02 9.24
C ALA A 313 -16.74 -3.67 8.76
N ALA A 314 -17.78 -2.89 8.48
CA ALA A 314 -19.06 -3.39 7.93
C ALA A 314 -18.87 -4.09 6.58
N PHE A 315 -18.02 -3.54 5.70
CA PHE A 315 -17.66 -4.20 4.44
C PHE A 315 -17.00 -5.57 4.68
N LEU A 316 -16.00 -5.64 5.55
CA LEU A 316 -15.29 -6.87 5.90
C LEU A 316 -16.24 -7.93 6.51
N GLU A 317 -17.16 -7.53 7.39
CA GLU A 317 -18.20 -8.41 7.94
C GLU A 317 -19.13 -8.95 6.84
N SER A 318 -19.46 -8.14 5.84
CA SER A 318 -20.31 -8.55 4.73
C SER A 318 -19.70 -9.66 3.87
N LEU A 319 -18.36 -9.80 3.90
CA LEU A 319 -17.63 -10.87 3.21
C LEU A 319 -17.68 -12.21 3.95
N GLN A 320 -18.02 -12.21 5.25
CA GLN A 320 -18.10 -13.43 6.07
C GLN A 320 -19.40 -14.22 5.84
N ARG A 321 -20.43 -13.60 5.28
CA ARG A 321 -21.78 -14.17 5.14
C ARG A 321 -22.04 -14.91 3.82
N ARG A 322 -20.98 -15.17 3.05
CA ARG A 322 -21.09 -15.85 1.74
C ARG A 322 -20.64 -17.30 1.78
#